data_66d7401b8569c297ddca1ed3ea508730
#
_entry.id   66d7401b8569c297ddca1ed3ea508730
#
_cell.length_a   1.000
_cell.length_b   1.000
_cell.length_c   1.000
_cell.angle_alpha   90.00
_cell.angle_beta   90.00
_cell.angle_gamma   90.00
#
_symmetry.space_group_name_H-M   'P 1'
#
loop_
_entity.id
_entity.type
_entity.pdbx_description
1 polymer ?
#
loop_
_entity_poly.entity_id
_entity_poly.type
_entity_poly.pdbx_seq_one_letter_code
_entity_poly.pdbx_strand_id
1 'polypeptide(L)'
;MSEKIFNLTRIRWKLENMILDDIPKFEIVSKTTSFLMKVLSVILFFNKSFMTSYISVIYPRMYVPKLPWKENDHYSAILVLAHEWVHLSDRKRFGLLFDIGYLFPQCLAFLSLLAPFLSVWWLLCLLFLLPIPSPTRAWLEFRGYSMTMACFRS
;
A
#
# COMPACT_ATOMS: atom_id res chain seq x y z
N MET A 1 -17.80 22.86 16.85
CA MET A 1 -17.36 21.81 15.88
C MET A 1 -18.63 21.24 15.26
N SER A 2 -18.74 21.18 13.93
CA SER A 2 -19.97 20.70 13.27
C SER A 2 -20.22 19.24 13.66
N GLU A 3 -21.49 18.87 13.94
CA GLU A 3 -21.93 17.50 14.24
C GLU A 3 -21.41 16.48 13.21
N LYS A 4 -21.38 16.87 11.95
CA LYS A 4 -20.83 16.07 10.86
C LYS A 4 -19.34 15.70 11.06
N ILE A 5 -18.51 16.65 11.50
CA ILE A 5 -17.08 16.40 11.76
C ILE A 5 -16.92 15.45 12.93
N PHE A 6 -17.70 15.63 13.99
CA PHE A 6 -17.70 14.75 15.16
C PHE A 6 -18.05 13.30 14.77
N ASN A 7 -19.08 13.12 13.96
CA ASN A 7 -19.48 11.80 13.49
C ASN A 7 -18.40 11.14 12.62
N LEU A 8 -17.77 11.86 11.69
CA LEU A 8 -16.68 11.33 10.86
C LEU A 8 -15.44 10.95 11.69
N THR A 9 -15.09 11.75 12.69
CA THR A 9 -13.97 11.43 13.61
C THR A 9 -14.25 10.13 14.36
N ARG A 10 -15.48 9.95 14.85
CA ARG A 10 -15.90 8.72 15.54
C ARG A 10 -15.85 7.50 14.63
N ILE A 11 -16.33 7.63 13.40
CA ILE A 11 -16.29 6.54 12.40
C ILE A 11 -14.83 6.16 12.09
N ARG A 12 -13.98 7.14 11.85
CA ARG A 12 -12.54 6.92 11.61
C ARG A 12 -11.89 6.16 12.76
N TRP A 13 -12.10 6.62 14.00
CA TRP A 13 -11.57 5.96 15.20
C TRP A 13 -12.05 4.51 15.33
N LYS A 14 -13.35 4.28 15.07
CA LYS A 14 -13.92 2.92 15.08
C LYS A 14 -13.27 2.03 14.05
N LEU A 15 -13.05 2.53 12.83
CA LEU A 15 -12.38 1.80 11.75
C LEU A 15 -10.92 1.48 12.11
N GLU A 16 -10.18 2.44 12.65
CA GLU A 16 -8.80 2.22 13.11
C GLU A 16 -8.72 1.14 14.19
N ASN A 17 -9.67 1.11 15.15
CA ASN A 17 -9.74 0.04 16.15
C ASN A 17 -10.10 -1.31 15.54
N MET A 18 -11.03 -1.38 14.58
CA MET A 18 -11.34 -2.62 13.87
C MET A 18 -10.11 -3.17 13.12
N ILE A 19 -9.30 -2.29 12.55
CA ILE A 19 -8.04 -2.69 11.90
C ILE A 19 -7.05 -3.21 12.95
N LEU A 20 -6.93 -2.56 14.10
CA LEU A 20 -6.05 -3.00 15.19
C LEU A 20 -6.48 -4.34 15.79
N ASP A 21 -7.78 -4.59 15.91
CA ASP A 21 -8.32 -5.89 16.37
C ASP A 21 -7.99 -7.01 15.38
N ASP A 22 -8.08 -6.73 14.07
CA ASP A 22 -7.71 -7.69 13.03
C ASP A 22 -6.17 -7.82 12.91
N ILE A 23 -5.43 -6.73 13.02
CA ILE A 23 -3.97 -6.66 12.84
C ILE A 23 -3.35 -5.94 14.05
N PRO A 24 -3.03 -6.64 15.15
CA PRO A 24 -2.58 -6.02 16.41
C PRO A 24 -1.29 -5.20 16.33
N LYS A 25 -0.51 -5.35 15.24
CA LYS A 25 0.72 -4.59 14.99
C LYS A 25 0.54 -3.49 13.94
N PHE A 26 -0.71 -3.17 13.60
CA PHE A 26 -0.99 -2.09 12.65
C PHE A 26 -0.50 -0.75 13.22
N GLU A 27 0.20 0.00 12.37
CA GLU A 27 0.76 1.31 12.71
C GLU A 27 0.76 2.22 11.49
N ILE A 28 0.35 3.47 11.68
CA ILE A 28 0.47 4.51 10.64
C ILE A 28 1.76 5.28 10.90
N VAL A 29 2.71 5.18 9.97
CA VAL A 29 4.07 5.74 10.10
C VAL A 29 4.29 6.83 9.06
N SER A 30 4.98 7.92 9.44
CA SER A 30 5.40 8.92 8.45
C SER A 30 6.54 8.38 7.57
N LYS A 31 6.46 8.60 6.26
CA LYS A 31 7.56 8.29 5.34
C LYS A 31 8.82 9.07 5.65
N THR A 32 8.67 10.31 6.15
CA THR A 32 9.81 11.18 6.47
C THR A 32 10.65 10.66 7.63
N THR A 33 10.05 9.93 8.57
CA THR A 33 10.75 9.36 9.73
C THR A 33 11.27 7.94 9.46
N SER A 34 10.70 7.23 8.49
CA SER A 34 11.06 5.85 8.19
C SER A 34 12.33 5.73 7.37
N PHE A 35 13.34 5.03 7.93
CA PHE A 35 14.57 4.70 7.19
C PHE A 35 14.28 3.89 5.93
N LEU A 36 13.41 2.88 6.01
CA LEU A 36 13.03 2.05 4.87
C LEU A 36 12.45 2.89 3.71
N MET A 37 11.56 3.84 4.03
CA MET A 37 10.96 4.70 3.01
C MET A 37 11.99 5.65 2.37
N LYS A 38 12.99 6.11 3.13
CA LYS A 38 14.10 6.90 2.61
C LYS A 38 14.96 6.10 1.63
N VAL A 39 15.29 4.86 1.97
CA VAL A 39 16.02 3.95 1.06
C VAL A 39 15.21 3.69 -0.21
N LEU A 40 13.92 3.37 -0.07
CA LEU A 40 13.04 3.18 -1.24
C LEU A 40 12.93 4.44 -2.09
N SER A 41 12.93 5.63 -1.51
CA SER A 41 12.89 6.89 -2.27
C SER A 41 14.14 7.11 -3.13
N VAL A 42 15.30 6.62 -2.68
CA VAL A 42 16.54 6.64 -3.48
C VAL A 42 16.45 5.66 -4.64
N ILE A 43 15.92 4.45 -4.40
CA ILE A 43 15.73 3.45 -5.47
C ILE A 43 14.68 3.93 -6.49
N LEU A 44 13.61 4.57 -6.00
CA LEU A 44 12.51 5.10 -6.81
C LEU A 44 12.72 6.59 -7.17
N PHE A 45 13.97 7.03 -7.35
CA PHE A 45 14.32 8.45 -7.62
C PHE A 45 13.55 9.07 -8.79
N PHE A 46 13.13 8.24 -9.76
CA PHE A 46 12.32 8.65 -10.90
C PHE A 46 10.87 9.00 -10.52
N ASN A 47 10.38 8.55 -9.35
CA ASN A 47 9.03 8.84 -8.86
C ASN A 47 9.07 9.94 -7.78
N LYS A 48 9.09 11.21 -8.21
CA LYS A 48 9.16 12.38 -7.31
C LYS A 48 7.99 12.45 -6.32
N SER A 49 6.83 11.87 -6.66
CA SER A 49 5.63 11.89 -5.83
C SER A 49 5.62 10.79 -4.76
N PHE A 50 6.58 9.85 -4.79
CA PHE A 50 6.62 8.72 -3.87
C PHE A 50 6.57 9.13 -2.40
N MET A 51 7.34 10.16 -2.01
CA MET A 51 7.42 10.63 -0.63
C MET A 51 6.29 11.60 -0.25
N THR A 52 5.69 12.29 -1.23
CA THR A 52 4.78 13.44 -0.99
C THR A 52 3.30 13.14 -1.18
N SER A 53 2.96 12.21 -2.08
CA SER A 53 1.56 11.99 -2.49
C SER A 53 1.09 10.56 -2.28
N TYR A 54 1.94 9.57 -2.53
CA TYR A 54 1.54 8.17 -2.43
C TYR A 54 1.52 7.68 -0.99
N ILE A 55 0.56 6.80 -0.69
CA ILE A 55 0.54 5.95 0.49
C ILE A 55 1.19 4.63 0.11
N SER A 56 1.92 4.02 1.03
CA SER A 56 2.56 2.72 0.80
C SER A 56 2.25 1.81 1.96
N VAL A 57 1.79 0.61 1.67
CA VAL A 57 1.53 -0.40 2.70
C VAL A 57 2.59 -1.49 2.60
N ILE A 58 3.28 -1.71 3.71
CA ILE A 58 4.17 -2.86 3.91
C ILE A 58 3.75 -3.49 5.23
N TYR A 59 3.07 -4.62 5.13
CA TYR A 59 2.45 -5.28 6.27
C TYR A 59 3.41 -5.40 7.47
N PRO A 60 2.99 -5.04 8.66
CA PRO A 60 1.66 -4.61 9.10
C PRO A 60 1.46 -3.08 9.10
N ARG A 61 2.35 -2.30 8.47
CA ARG A 61 2.42 -0.84 8.57
C ARG A 61 1.89 -0.13 7.33
N MET A 62 1.24 1.01 7.54
CA MET A 62 0.84 1.96 6.51
C MET A 62 1.73 3.21 6.59
N TYR A 63 2.40 3.53 5.49
CA TYR A 63 3.32 4.66 5.39
C TYR A 63 2.65 5.81 4.66
N VAL A 64 2.51 6.92 5.37
CA VAL A 64 1.87 8.15 4.89
C VAL A 64 2.91 9.26 4.66
N PRO A 65 2.67 10.22 3.75
CA PRO A 65 3.64 11.28 3.46
C PRO A 65 4.05 12.08 4.70
N LYS A 66 3.09 12.49 5.53
CA LYS A 66 3.32 13.31 6.73
C LYS A 66 2.27 13.00 7.81
N LEU A 67 2.67 13.10 9.08
CA LEU A 67 1.77 13.09 10.23
C LEU A 67 1.59 14.53 10.75
N PRO A 68 0.41 14.91 11.30
CA PRO A 68 -0.82 14.12 11.32
C PRO A 68 -1.42 13.95 9.93
N TRP A 69 -1.84 12.72 9.60
CA TRP A 69 -2.33 12.40 8.28
C TRP A 69 -3.83 12.63 8.16
N LYS A 70 -4.23 13.47 7.17
CA LYS A 70 -5.63 13.79 6.88
C LYS A 70 -6.45 14.14 8.14
N GLU A 71 -5.88 14.94 9.03
CA GLU A 71 -6.52 15.35 10.28
C GLU A 71 -7.79 16.16 10.03
N ASN A 72 -7.77 17.00 8.98
CA ASN A 72 -8.90 17.84 8.60
C ASN A 72 -9.80 17.21 7.50
N ASP A 73 -9.45 16.03 7.00
CA ASP A 73 -10.20 15.33 5.96
C ASP A 73 -10.47 13.87 6.37
N HIS A 74 -11.31 13.73 7.41
CA HIS A 74 -11.68 12.43 7.96
C HIS A 74 -12.38 11.54 6.94
N TYR A 75 -13.16 12.11 6.02
CA TYR A 75 -13.86 11.35 5.00
C TYR A 75 -12.89 10.62 4.07
N SER A 76 -11.96 11.36 3.45
CA SER A 76 -10.93 10.72 2.62
C SER A 76 -10.03 9.76 3.42
N ALA A 77 -9.80 10.04 4.72
CA ALA A 77 -9.05 9.13 5.57
C ALA A 77 -9.77 7.79 5.75
N ILE A 78 -11.08 7.81 5.99
CA ILE A 78 -11.91 6.60 6.13
C ILE A 78 -11.86 5.76 4.84
N LEU A 79 -12.03 6.40 3.68
CA LEU A 79 -12.03 5.69 2.39
C LEU A 79 -10.69 5.00 2.12
N VAL A 80 -9.59 5.71 2.38
CA VAL A 80 -8.25 5.14 2.19
C VAL A 80 -7.99 4.03 3.20
N LEU A 81 -8.32 4.23 4.48
CA LEU A 81 -8.14 3.20 5.51
C LEU A 81 -8.94 1.94 5.19
N ALA A 82 -10.17 2.08 4.71
CA ALA A 82 -10.99 0.95 4.31
C ALA A 82 -10.39 0.18 3.11
N HIS A 83 -9.85 0.91 2.13
CA HIS A 83 -9.13 0.34 0.98
C HIS A 83 -7.89 -0.45 1.43
N GLU A 84 -7.03 0.20 2.21
CA GLU A 84 -5.76 -0.39 2.65
C GLU A 84 -5.98 -1.56 3.64
N TRP A 85 -7.06 -1.53 4.42
CA TRP A 85 -7.42 -2.65 5.29
C TRP A 85 -7.66 -3.93 4.50
N VAL A 86 -8.30 -3.86 3.32
CA VAL A 86 -8.49 -5.03 2.45
C VAL A 86 -7.13 -5.62 2.06
N HIS A 87 -6.18 -4.79 1.64
CA HIS A 87 -4.83 -5.25 1.29
C HIS A 87 -4.08 -5.84 2.48
N LEU A 88 -4.18 -5.22 3.65
CA LEU A 88 -3.58 -5.74 4.88
C LEU A 88 -4.18 -7.09 5.29
N SER A 89 -5.50 -7.24 5.20
CA SER A 89 -6.21 -8.49 5.51
C SER A 89 -5.87 -9.58 4.48
N ASP A 90 -5.80 -9.23 3.20
CA ASP A 90 -5.36 -10.15 2.14
C ASP A 90 -3.91 -10.59 2.37
N ARG A 91 -3.02 -9.67 2.74
CA ARG A 91 -1.63 -9.99 3.08
C ARG A 91 -1.52 -10.90 4.31
N LYS A 92 -2.32 -10.65 5.34
CA LYS A 92 -2.41 -11.52 6.52
C LYS A 92 -2.86 -12.93 6.13
N ARG A 93 -3.84 -13.05 5.22
CA ARG A 93 -4.42 -14.33 4.80
C ARG A 93 -3.51 -15.12 3.86
N PHE A 94 -2.94 -14.47 2.86
CA PHE A 94 -2.19 -15.12 1.77
C PHE A 94 -0.66 -15.10 1.97
N GLY A 95 -0.16 -14.36 2.98
CA GLY A 95 1.26 -14.29 3.26
C GLY A 95 2.07 -13.77 2.07
N LEU A 96 3.22 -14.37 1.81
CA LEU A 96 4.12 -14.00 0.71
C LEU A 96 3.47 -14.14 -0.68
N LEU A 97 2.46 -14.99 -0.83
CA LEU A 97 1.75 -15.14 -2.10
C LEU A 97 1.03 -13.84 -2.51
N PHE A 98 0.57 -13.06 -1.53
CA PHE A 98 0.03 -11.72 -1.81
C PHE A 98 1.11 -10.82 -2.43
N ASP A 99 2.30 -10.75 -1.82
CA ASP A 99 3.37 -9.88 -2.29
C ASP A 99 3.84 -10.28 -3.70
N ILE A 100 4.02 -11.59 -3.93
CA ILE A 100 4.38 -12.12 -5.24
C ILE A 100 3.30 -11.78 -6.27
N GLY A 101 2.03 -12.04 -5.96
CA GLY A 101 0.91 -11.75 -6.86
C GLY A 101 0.74 -10.26 -7.15
N TYR A 102 0.97 -9.40 -6.15
CA TYR A 102 0.89 -7.95 -6.30
C TYR A 102 2.03 -7.39 -7.16
N LEU A 103 3.24 -7.95 -7.01
CA LEU A 103 4.44 -7.53 -7.73
C LEU A 103 4.66 -8.29 -9.06
N PHE A 104 3.85 -9.30 -9.35
CA PHE A 104 3.95 -10.02 -10.62
C PHE A 104 3.44 -9.15 -11.78
N PRO A 105 4.09 -9.10 -12.96
CA PRO A 105 5.32 -9.83 -13.31
C PRO A 105 6.64 -9.13 -12.93
N GLN A 106 6.59 -7.93 -12.31
CA GLN A 106 7.77 -7.14 -12.02
C GLN A 106 8.79 -7.87 -11.13
N CYS A 107 8.33 -8.77 -10.24
CA CYS A 107 9.23 -9.58 -9.41
C CYS A 107 10.16 -10.49 -10.25
N LEU A 108 9.81 -10.81 -11.50
CA LEU A 108 10.68 -11.58 -12.40
C LEU A 108 11.96 -10.81 -12.78
N ALA A 109 11.96 -9.49 -12.65
CA ALA A 109 13.17 -8.70 -12.88
C ALA A 109 14.32 -9.09 -11.92
N PHE A 110 14.02 -9.64 -10.72
CA PHE A 110 15.04 -10.13 -9.80
C PHE A 110 15.86 -11.29 -10.39
N LEU A 111 15.32 -12.02 -11.37
CA LEU A 111 16.05 -13.07 -12.07
C LEU A 111 17.26 -12.51 -12.85
N SER A 112 17.27 -11.23 -13.17
CA SER A 112 18.43 -10.57 -13.80
C SER A 112 19.70 -10.65 -12.93
N LEU A 113 19.56 -10.79 -11.61
CA LEU A 113 20.67 -10.98 -10.67
C LEU A 113 21.44 -12.28 -10.91
N LEU A 114 20.86 -13.23 -11.66
CA LEU A 114 21.52 -14.47 -12.06
C LEU A 114 22.43 -14.29 -13.27
N ALA A 115 22.38 -13.13 -13.96
CA ALA A 115 23.16 -12.88 -15.15
C ALA A 115 24.68 -13.12 -14.98
N PRO A 116 25.34 -12.65 -13.90
CA PRO A 116 26.78 -12.86 -13.72
C PRO A 116 27.16 -14.32 -13.46
N PHE A 117 26.20 -15.15 -13.03
CA PHE A 117 26.46 -16.55 -12.65
C PHE A 117 26.09 -17.55 -13.74
N LEU A 118 25.06 -17.22 -14.54
CA LEU A 118 24.50 -18.16 -15.53
C LEU A 118 24.72 -17.70 -16.98
N SER A 119 24.19 -16.56 -17.35
CA SER A 119 24.29 -16.03 -18.72
C SER A 119 23.80 -14.56 -18.77
N VAL A 120 24.43 -13.77 -19.65
CA VAL A 120 24.02 -12.38 -19.93
C VAL A 120 22.55 -12.26 -20.37
N TRP A 121 21.98 -13.31 -20.96
CA TRP A 121 20.58 -13.33 -21.39
C TRP A 121 19.57 -13.11 -20.26
N TRP A 122 19.95 -13.40 -19.00
CA TRP A 122 19.10 -13.11 -17.84
C TRP A 122 18.85 -11.61 -17.63
N LEU A 123 19.67 -10.74 -18.21
CA LEU A 123 19.43 -9.29 -18.21
C LEU A 123 18.12 -8.93 -18.94
N LEU A 124 17.62 -9.77 -19.86
CA LEU A 124 16.31 -9.54 -20.49
C LEU A 124 15.17 -9.54 -19.46
N CYS A 125 15.36 -10.15 -18.29
CA CYS A 125 14.38 -10.08 -17.21
C CYS A 125 14.16 -8.65 -16.70
N LEU A 126 15.08 -7.71 -16.95
CA LEU A 126 14.86 -6.28 -16.65
C LEU A 126 13.70 -5.69 -17.43
N LEU A 127 13.30 -6.28 -18.55
CA LEU A 127 12.12 -5.85 -19.30
C LEU A 127 10.83 -5.98 -18.49
N PHE A 128 10.80 -6.85 -17.45
CA PHE A 128 9.66 -6.95 -16.54
C PHE A 128 9.53 -5.73 -15.61
N LEU A 129 10.51 -4.82 -15.55
CA LEU A 129 10.35 -3.52 -14.86
C LEU A 129 9.44 -2.56 -15.62
N LEU A 130 9.16 -2.83 -16.90
CA LEU A 130 8.16 -2.07 -17.65
C LEU A 130 6.78 -2.20 -16.95
N PRO A 131 5.90 -1.19 -17.09
CA PRO A 131 4.59 -1.18 -16.46
C PRO A 131 3.64 -2.15 -17.17
N ILE A 132 3.92 -3.45 -17.04
CA ILE A 132 3.10 -4.53 -17.59
C ILE A 132 1.88 -4.72 -16.68
N PRO A 133 0.64 -4.70 -17.23
CA PRO A 133 -0.55 -4.97 -16.45
C PRO A 133 -0.52 -6.35 -15.79
N SER A 134 -0.79 -6.40 -14.49
CA SER A 134 -0.89 -7.63 -13.73
C SER A 134 -2.35 -7.95 -13.42
N PRO A 135 -2.90 -9.07 -13.90
CA PRO A 135 -4.27 -9.48 -13.59
C PRO A 135 -4.50 -9.66 -12.08
N THR A 136 -3.53 -10.23 -11.38
CA THR A 136 -3.59 -10.43 -9.92
C THR A 136 -3.64 -9.11 -9.18
N ARG A 137 -2.78 -8.14 -9.54
CA ARG A 137 -2.82 -6.80 -8.98
C ARG A 137 -4.14 -6.11 -9.25
N ALA A 138 -4.63 -6.17 -10.50
CA ALA A 138 -5.91 -5.58 -10.87
C ALA A 138 -7.08 -6.15 -10.04
N TRP A 139 -7.07 -7.46 -9.79
CA TRP A 139 -8.07 -8.11 -8.93
C TRP A 139 -7.98 -7.66 -7.47
N LEU A 140 -6.77 -7.56 -6.91
CA LEU A 140 -6.56 -7.08 -5.55
C LEU A 140 -7.01 -5.61 -5.39
N GLU A 141 -6.66 -4.75 -6.34
CA GLU A 141 -7.11 -3.35 -6.37
C GLU A 141 -8.63 -3.25 -6.50
N PHE A 142 -9.26 -4.08 -7.34
CA PHE A 142 -10.71 -4.12 -7.45
C PHE A 142 -11.39 -4.43 -6.12
N ARG A 143 -10.84 -5.32 -5.32
CA ARG A 143 -11.35 -5.62 -3.97
C ARG A 143 -11.25 -4.42 -3.04
N GLY A 144 -10.12 -3.72 -3.04
CA GLY A 144 -9.92 -2.49 -2.27
C GLY A 144 -10.93 -1.41 -2.67
N TYR A 145 -11.10 -1.17 -3.97
CA TYR A 145 -12.08 -0.21 -4.48
C TYR A 145 -13.53 -0.62 -4.18
N SER A 146 -13.84 -1.92 -4.20
CA SER A 146 -15.17 -2.40 -3.82
C SER A 146 -15.52 -2.05 -2.38
N MET A 147 -14.57 -2.16 -1.45
CA MET A 147 -14.74 -1.72 -0.06
C MET A 147 -14.93 -0.20 0.03
N THR A 148 -14.12 0.56 -0.70
CA THR A 148 -14.28 2.03 -0.78
C THR A 148 -15.69 2.40 -1.24
N MET A 149 -16.20 1.75 -2.29
CA MET A 149 -17.55 2.01 -2.80
C MET A 149 -18.65 1.59 -1.81
N ALA A 150 -18.45 0.55 -1.03
CA ALA A 150 -19.38 0.17 0.05
C ALA A 150 -19.45 1.27 1.11
N CYS A 151 -18.31 1.87 1.49
CA CYS A 151 -18.26 3.00 2.42
C CYS A 151 -18.90 4.29 1.88
N PHE A 152 -18.96 4.47 0.55
CA PHE A 152 -19.67 5.60 -0.06
C PHE A 152 -21.19 5.49 0.05
N ARG A 153 -21.72 4.27 0.11
CA ARG A 153 -23.17 4.01 0.10
C ARG A 153 -23.79 3.94 1.50
N SER A 154 -22.97 3.83 2.53
CA SER A 154 -23.37 3.79 3.95
C SER A 154 -23.41 5.19 4.57
#